data_74a27a5413777b2122b21a917284fcef
#
_entry.id   74a27a5413777b2122b21a917284fcef
#
_cell.length_a   1.000
_cell.length_b   1.000
_cell.length_c   1.000
_cell.angle_alpha   90.00
_cell.angle_beta   90.00
_cell.angle_gamma   90.00
#
_symmetry.space_group_name_H-M   'P 1'
#
loop_
_entity.id
_entity.type
_entity.pdbx_description
1 polymer ?
#
loop_
_entity_poly.entity_id
_entity_poly.type
_entity_poly.pdbx_seq_one_letter_code
_entity_poly.pdbx_strand_id
1 'polypeptide(L)'
;IQHVASIIKKEHSEKNKVIAVVSAMSGKTNELLKLSNEIAEDFNKRELDVLLSSGEQVTCALLSGALTRLNIKSKSFMNWQIPILTEGDHSNARIINIHVEKINDYLNNNGVAIVPGFQGISKNGDITTIGRGGSDATAVAIAKIFNAECCEIYTDVDGVFSTDPNKIPVAKKIDKISYDEMLELSSLGAKVMQSSAVQTAMMYDIPLEVKSTFTERKGTKIFSQENIDYSKSVTGVAY
;
A
#
# COMPACT_ATOMS: atom_id res chain seq x y z
N ILE A 1 -11.15 3.08 10.12
CA ILE A 1 -10.24 4.14 10.57
C ILE A 1 -9.82 3.94 12.01
N GLN A 2 -10.74 3.88 12.99
CA GLN A 2 -10.39 3.73 14.42
C GLN A 2 -9.57 2.47 14.70
N HIS A 3 -9.92 1.34 14.10
CA HIS A 3 -9.18 0.09 14.22
C HIS A 3 -7.76 0.20 13.66
N VAL A 4 -7.60 0.79 12.47
CA VAL A 4 -6.27 1.05 11.88
C VAL A 4 -5.45 1.98 12.78
N ALA A 5 -6.06 3.02 13.37
CA ALA A 5 -5.38 3.89 14.32
C ALA A 5 -4.88 3.11 15.56
N SER A 6 -5.63 2.09 16.02
CA SER A 6 -5.19 1.24 17.13
C SER A 6 -4.00 0.34 16.77
N ILE A 7 -3.96 -0.19 15.54
CA ILE A 7 -2.82 -0.95 15.02
C ILE A 7 -1.58 -0.04 15.00
N ILE A 8 -1.68 1.15 14.40
CA ILE A 8 -0.57 2.11 14.33
C ILE A 8 -0.10 2.52 15.71
N LYS A 9 -1.04 2.71 16.67
CA LYS A 9 -0.69 3.02 18.07
C LYS A 9 0.15 1.91 18.68
N LYS A 10 -0.18 0.64 18.45
CA LYS A 10 0.56 -0.51 18.95
C LYS A 10 1.99 -0.48 18.42
N GLU A 11 2.17 -0.40 17.10
CA GLU A 11 3.49 -0.33 16.47
C GLU A 11 4.31 0.86 16.96
N HIS A 12 3.70 2.05 17.07
CA HIS A 12 4.38 3.24 17.58
C HIS A 12 4.77 3.11 19.05
N SER A 13 3.97 2.43 19.89
CA SER A 13 4.28 2.21 21.31
C SER A 13 5.46 1.26 21.53
N GLU A 14 5.76 0.41 20.56
CA GLU A 14 6.95 -0.46 20.51
C GLU A 14 8.23 0.28 20.06
N LYS A 15 8.15 1.63 19.95
CA LYS A 15 9.22 2.53 19.49
C LYS A 15 9.56 2.42 18.01
N ASN A 16 8.71 1.80 17.21
CA ASN A 16 8.86 1.79 15.77
C ASN A 16 8.59 3.18 15.19
N LYS A 17 9.39 3.60 14.20
CA LYS A 17 9.05 4.74 13.34
C LYS A 17 8.04 4.28 12.31
N VAL A 18 6.84 4.87 12.32
CA VAL A 18 5.73 4.41 11.48
C VAL A 18 5.41 5.42 10.39
N ILE A 19 5.38 4.95 9.15
CA ILE A 19 4.81 5.66 8.01
C ILE A 19 3.60 4.86 7.54
N ALA A 20 2.42 5.45 7.60
CA ALA A 20 1.20 4.82 7.13
C ALA A 20 0.84 5.33 5.71
N VAL A 21 0.95 4.47 4.71
CA VAL A 21 0.44 4.74 3.37
C VAL A 21 -0.99 4.24 3.29
N VAL A 22 -1.92 5.11 2.92
CA VAL A 22 -3.35 4.78 2.94
C VAL A 22 -3.97 4.80 1.55
N SER A 23 -4.90 3.89 1.33
CA SER A 23 -5.81 3.87 0.18
C SER A 23 -7.09 4.64 0.51
N ALA A 24 -7.86 4.97 -0.51
CA ALA A 24 -9.24 5.42 -0.34
C ALA A 24 -10.07 4.38 0.44
N MET A 25 -11.05 4.83 1.19
CA MET A 25 -11.99 3.93 1.87
C MET A 25 -12.73 3.05 0.86
N SER A 26 -13.09 1.85 1.30
CA SER A 26 -13.77 0.87 0.46
C SER A 26 -14.93 1.46 -0.34
N GLY A 27 -14.94 1.19 -1.64
CA GLY A 27 -15.96 1.67 -2.57
C GLY A 27 -15.80 3.13 -3.03
N LYS A 28 -14.95 3.95 -2.37
CA LYS A 28 -14.85 5.39 -2.66
C LYS A 28 -14.29 5.67 -4.05
N THR A 29 -13.29 4.94 -4.48
CA THR A 29 -12.71 5.07 -5.83
C THR A 29 -13.77 4.78 -6.90
N ASN A 30 -14.60 3.73 -6.70
CA ASN A 30 -15.68 3.39 -7.64
C ASN A 30 -16.79 4.47 -7.64
N GLU A 31 -17.11 5.05 -6.48
CA GLU A 31 -18.05 6.17 -6.37
C GLU A 31 -17.55 7.37 -7.19
N LEU A 32 -16.28 7.75 -7.02
CA LEU A 32 -15.68 8.87 -7.76
C LEU A 32 -15.61 8.59 -9.27
N LEU A 33 -15.28 7.36 -9.69
CA LEU A 33 -15.34 6.94 -11.10
C LEU A 33 -16.76 7.02 -11.66
N LYS A 34 -17.76 6.65 -10.87
CA LYS A 34 -19.15 6.77 -11.29
C LYS A 34 -19.54 8.24 -11.52
N LEU A 35 -19.16 9.14 -10.62
CA LEU A 35 -19.39 10.58 -10.78
C LEU A 35 -18.76 11.14 -12.05
N SER A 36 -17.53 10.75 -12.40
CA SER A 36 -16.91 11.19 -13.66
C SER A 36 -17.66 10.69 -14.89
N ASN A 37 -18.10 9.43 -14.89
CA ASN A 37 -18.85 8.84 -16.00
C ASN A 37 -20.25 9.45 -16.18
N GLU A 38 -20.86 9.93 -15.09
CA GLU A 38 -22.14 10.67 -15.17
C GLU A 38 -22.00 12.05 -15.86
N ILE A 39 -20.79 12.61 -15.87
CA ILE A 39 -20.49 13.89 -16.55
C ILE A 39 -20.13 13.65 -18.02
N ALA A 40 -19.21 12.69 -18.31
CA ALA A 40 -18.77 12.35 -19.67
C ALA A 40 -18.15 10.94 -19.70
N GLU A 41 -18.43 10.17 -20.77
CA GLU A 41 -17.82 8.86 -20.99
C GLU A 41 -16.30 8.97 -21.26
N ASP A 42 -15.87 10.05 -21.87
CA ASP A 42 -14.49 10.39 -22.21
C ASP A 42 -13.89 11.43 -21.24
N PHE A 43 -14.22 11.34 -19.94
CA PHE A 43 -13.77 12.29 -18.94
C PHE A 43 -12.26 12.50 -18.99
N ASN A 44 -11.82 13.77 -18.95
CA ASN A 44 -10.42 14.12 -19.09
C ASN A 44 -9.56 13.42 -18.02
N LYS A 45 -8.53 12.68 -18.44
CA LYS A 45 -7.69 11.86 -17.53
C LYS A 45 -6.95 12.68 -16.48
N ARG A 46 -6.53 13.92 -16.81
CA ARG A 46 -5.90 14.81 -15.83
C ARG A 46 -6.88 15.17 -14.72
N GLU A 47 -8.11 15.52 -15.07
CA GLU A 47 -9.14 15.85 -14.09
C GLU A 47 -9.63 14.60 -13.34
N LEU A 48 -9.59 13.44 -13.98
CA LEU A 48 -9.87 12.17 -13.33
C LEU A 48 -8.86 11.86 -12.23
N ASP A 49 -7.56 12.09 -12.47
CA ASP A 49 -6.52 11.92 -11.47
C ASP A 49 -6.72 12.85 -10.27
N VAL A 50 -7.12 14.11 -10.51
CA VAL A 50 -7.48 15.05 -9.44
C VAL A 50 -8.66 14.51 -8.63
N LEU A 51 -9.72 14.06 -9.31
CA LEU A 51 -10.93 13.53 -8.67
C LEU A 51 -10.60 12.29 -7.82
N LEU A 52 -9.94 11.28 -8.41
CA LEU A 52 -9.65 10.02 -7.73
C LEU A 52 -8.71 10.21 -6.53
N SER A 53 -7.68 11.06 -6.66
CA SER A 53 -6.71 11.32 -5.58
C SER A 53 -7.36 11.86 -4.30
N SER A 54 -8.54 12.47 -4.38
CA SER A 54 -9.28 12.99 -3.23
C SER A 54 -9.67 11.89 -2.22
N GLY A 55 -9.86 10.65 -2.69
CA GLY A 55 -10.24 9.52 -1.85
C GLY A 55 -9.20 9.22 -0.77
N GLU A 56 -7.94 9.13 -1.14
CA GLU A 56 -6.82 8.88 -0.22
C GLU A 56 -6.57 10.09 0.69
N GLN A 57 -6.76 11.31 0.20
CA GLN A 57 -6.61 12.53 1.00
C GLN A 57 -7.63 12.57 2.16
N VAL A 58 -8.88 12.18 1.89
CA VAL A 58 -9.90 12.01 2.95
C VAL A 58 -9.46 11.00 3.98
N THR A 59 -8.96 9.83 3.56
CA THR A 59 -8.51 8.78 4.47
C THR A 59 -7.33 9.25 5.33
N CYS A 60 -6.36 9.97 4.74
CA CYS A 60 -5.23 10.56 5.46
C CYS A 60 -5.69 11.48 6.59
N ALA A 61 -6.60 12.40 6.29
CA ALA A 61 -7.09 13.38 7.26
C ALA A 61 -7.84 12.69 8.41
N LEU A 62 -8.73 11.75 8.09
CA LEU A 62 -9.50 10.99 9.08
C LEU A 62 -8.61 10.14 9.97
N LEU A 63 -7.59 9.47 9.42
CA LEU A 63 -6.66 8.64 10.19
C LEU A 63 -5.78 9.51 11.10
N SER A 64 -5.29 10.65 10.62
CA SER A 64 -4.55 11.61 11.43
C SER A 64 -5.39 12.10 12.62
N GLY A 65 -6.64 12.47 12.39
CA GLY A 65 -7.58 12.87 13.44
C GLY A 65 -7.82 11.76 14.46
N ALA A 66 -7.97 10.51 14.01
CA ALA A 66 -8.14 9.35 14.90
C ALA A 66 -6.90 9.09 15.76
N LEU A 67 -5.69 9.21 15.22
CA LEU A 67 -4.44 9.07 15.98
C LEU A 67 -4.26 10.20 17.00
N THR A 68 -4.58 11.43 16.63
CA THR A 68 -4.55 12.58 17.56
C THR A 68 -5.47 12.33 18.76
N ARG A 69 -6.66 11.76 18.55
CA ARG A 69 -7.58 11.38 19.64
C ARG A 69 -6.99 10.30 20.58
N LEU A 70 -6.08 9.48 20.07
CA LEU A 70 -5.34 8.47 20.85
C LEU A 70 -4.07 9.03 21.50
N ASN A 71 -3.86 10.35 21.49
CA ASN A 71 -2.66 11.05 21.93
C ASN A 71 -1.38 10.66 21.18
N ILE A 72 -1.51 10.25 19.91
CA ILE A 72 -0.39 9.99 19.02
C ILE A 72 -0.15 11.23 18.16
N LYS A 73 1.08 11.75 18.21
CA LYS A 73 1.51 12.85 17.35
C LYS A 73 1.50 12.34 15.91
N SER A 74 0.58 12.81 15.07
CA SER A 74 0.43 12.36 13.70
C SER A 74 0.18 13.53 12.75
N LYS A 75 0.58 13.37 11.48
CA LYS A 75 0.38 14.37 10.44
C LYS A 75 0.20 13.70 9.08
N SER A 76 -0.77 14.17 8.32
CA SER A 76 -0.91 13.82 6.91
C SER A 76 0.08 14.63 6.07
N PHE A 77 0.78 13.95 5.14
CA PHE A 77 1.69 14.55 4.20
C PHE A 77 1.19 14.29 2.78
N MET A 78 0.61 15.31 2.17
CA MET A 78 0.14 15.22 0.81
C MET A 78 1.31 15.19 -0.18
N ASN A 79 1.10 14.62 -1.35
CA ASN A 79 2.11 14.42 -2.38
C ASN A 79 2.77 15.72 -2.90
N TRP A 80 2.16 16.88 -2.72
CA TRP A 80 2.82 18.19 -2.97
C TRP A 80 3.61 18.72 -1.77
N GLN A 81 3.38 18.22 -0.58
CA GLN A 81 4.15 18.57 0.64
C GLN A 81 5.43 17.75 0.75
N ILE A 82 5.41 16.54 0.25
CA ILE A 82 6.51 15.59 0.12
C ILE A 82 6.53 15.10 -1.33
N PRO A 83 7.03 15.88 -2.30
CA PRO A 83 6.85 15.58 -3.71
C PRO A 83 7.15 14.12 -4.06
N ILE A 84 6.08 13.34 -4.33
CA ILE A 84 6.15 12.01 -4.94
C ILE A 84 6.14 12.26 -6.45
N LEU A 85 7.34 12.38 -7.01
CA LEU A 85 7.50 12.70 -8.43
C LEU A 85 7.16 11.50 -9.29
N THR A 86 6.41 11.77 -10.34
CA THR A 86 5.96 10.75 -11.29
C THR A 86 6.27 11.14 -12.73
N GLU A 87 6.33 10.14 -13.59
CA GLU A 87 6.40 10.28 -15.04
C GLU A 87 5.41 9.34 -15.72
N GLY A 88 5.06 9.62 -16.97
CA GLY A 88 4.14 8.84 -17.79
C GLY A 88 2.77 9.50 -17.91
N ASP A 89 1.82 8.73 -18.42
CA ASP A 89 0.47 9.20 -18.71
C ASP A 89 -0.38 9.31 -17.43
N HIS A 90 -1.35 10.23 -17.45
CA HIS A 90 -2.39 10.28 -16.43
C HIS A 90 -3.10 8.93 -16.30
N SER A 91 -3.48 8.56 -15.08
CA SER A 91 -4.11 7.29 -14.69
C SER A 91 -3.20 6.06 -14.77
N ASN A 92 -1.93 6.22 -15.16
CA ASN A 92 -0.94 5.14 -15.24
C ASN A 92 0.51 5.65 -15.09
N ALA A 93 0.72 6.63 -14.22
CA ALA A 93 2.04 7.19 -13.97
C ALA A 93 2.93 6.24 -13.15
N ARG A 94 4.24 6.45 -13.20
CA ARG A 94 5.24 5.70 -12.41
C ARG A 94 5.99 6.64 -11.48
N ILE A 95 6.24 6.20 -10.25
CA ILE A 95 7.06 6.93 -9.28
C ILE A 95 8.51 6.90 -9.76
N ILE A 96 9.13 8.08 -9.85
CA ILE A 96 10.54 8.23 -10.20
C ILE A 96 11.39 8.72 -9.03
N ASN A 97 10.81 9.48 -8.11
CA ASN A 97 11.49 9.97 -6.91
C ASN A 97 10.48 10.36 -5.82
N ILE A 98 10.93 10.38 -4.56
CA ILE A 98 10.15 10.87 -3.42
C ILE A 98 11.06 11.74 -2.54
N HIS A 99 10.61 12.94 -2.21
CA HIS A 99 11.30 13.84 -1.31
C HIS A 99 10.86 13.57 0.15
N VAL A 100 11.75 13.01 0.94
CA VAL A 100 11.40 12.44 2.25
C VAL A 100 11.86 13.26 3.45
N GLU A 101 12.56 14.38 3.25
CA GLU A 101 13.20 15.15 4.29
C GLU A 101 12.20 15.56 5.40
N LYS A 102 11.01 16.05 5.01
CA LYS A 102 9.97 16.47 5.94
C LYS A 102 9.37 15.31 6.75
N ILE A 103 9.28 14.12 6.13
CA ILE A 103 8.83 12.90 6.84
C ILE A 103 9.92 12.49 7.84
N ASN A 104 11.17 12.44 7.41
CA ASN A 104 12.28 12.03 8.26
C ASN A 104 12.38 12.91 9.53
N ASP A 105 12.32 14.23 9.36
CA ASP A 105 12.30 15.17 10.49
C ASP A 105 11.12 14.91 11.42
N TYR A 106 9.94 14.61 10.87
CA TYR A 106 8.74 14.36 11.65
C TYR A 106 8.82 13.06 12.44
N LEU A 107 9.35 11.98 11.83
CA LEU A 107 9.59 10.69 12.48
C LEU A 107 10.64 10.81 13.59
N ASN A 108 11.72 11.57 13.37
CA ASN A 108 12.76 11.81 14.39
C ASN A 108 12.22 12.58 15.61
N ASN A 109 11.14 13.33 15.43
CA ASN A 109 10.42 13.99 16.52
C ASN A 109 9.25 13.16 17.07
N ASN A 110 9.34 11.82 16.99
CA ASN A 110 8.36 10.86 17.50
C ASN A 110 6.94 11.06 16.93
N GLY A 111 6.85 11.44 15.66
CA GLY A 111 5.58 11.56 14.95
C GLY A 111 5.30 10.34 14.06
N VAL A 112 4.03 10.08 13.79
CA VAL A 112 3.55 9.12 12.79
C VAL A 112 3.21 9.89 11.51
N ALA A 113 3.85 9.55 10.40
CA ALA A 113 3.57 10.16 9.10
C ALA A 113 2.47 9.37 8.36
N ILE A 114 1.48 10.08 7.80
CA ILE A 114 0.42 9.48 7.01
C ILE A 114 0.50 10.04 5.60
N VAL A 115 0.58 9.16 4.62
CA VAL A 115 0.83 9.51 3.22
C VAL A 115 -0.29 8.94 2.35
N PRO A 116 -0.90 9.72 1.46
CA PRO A 116 -1.82 9.17 0.48
C PRO A 116 -1.06 8.32 -0.53
N GLY A 117 -1.45 7.06 -0.67
CA GLY A 117 -0.97 6.19 -1.73
C GLY A 117 -1.60 6.52 -3.08
N PHE A 118 -1.30 5.74 -4.11
CA PHE A 118 -1.94 5.79 -5.43
C PHE A 118 -1.66 7.05 -6.26
N GLN A 119 -1.10 8.11 -5.72
CA GLN A 119 -0.98 9.41 -6.36
C GLN A 119 0.44 10.00 -6.27
N GLY A 120 0.76 10.87 -7.22
CA GLY A 120 1.99 11.65 -7.26
C GLY A 120 1.80 12.99 -7.97
N ILE A 121 2.91 13.63 -8.30
CA ILE A 121 2.94 14.91 -9.01
C ILE A 121 3.87 14.76 -10.23
N SER A 122 3.38 15.16 -11.40
CA SER A 122 4.18 15.27 -12.61
C SER A 122 5.22 16.40 -12.50
N LYS A 123 6.18 16.43 -13.43
CA LYS A 123 7.14 17.55 -13.55
C LYS A 123 6.46 18.90 -13.75
N ASN A 124 5.26 18.93 -14.32
CA ASN A 124 4.48 20.14 -14.54
C ASN A 124 3.64 20.57 -13.32
N GLY A 125 3.68 19.80 -12.23
CA GLY A 125 2.90 20.06 -11.02
C GLY A 125 1.47 19.50 -11.06
N ASP A 126 1.10 18.74 -12.09
CA ASP A 126 -0.20 18.10 -12.17
C ASP A 126 -0.26 16.88 -11.25
N ILE A 127 -1.40 16.67 -10.61
CA ILE A 127 -1.67 15.42 -9.88
C ILE A 127 -1.77 14.28 -10.89
N THR A 128 -1.15 13.15 -10.56
CA THR A 128 -1.17 11.93 -11.36
C THR A 128 -1.58 10.75 -10.48
N THR A 129 -2.22 9.73 -11.07
CA THR A 129 -2.45 8.45 -10.39
C THR A 129 -1.61 7.33 -10.99
N ILE A 130 -1.26 6.35 -10.13
CA ILE A 130 -0.27 5.30 -10.45
C ILE A 130 -0.94 4.06 -11.08
N GLY A 131 -2.27 4.07 -11.17
CA GLY A 131 -3.01 2.92 -11.66
C GLY A 131 -3.24 1.85 -10.58
N ARG A 132 -3.63 0.65 -11.01
CA ARG A 132 -3.98 -0.44 -10.08
C ARG A 132 -2.81 -0.82 -9.16
N GLY A 133 -3.10 -0.97 -7.86
CA GLY A 133 -2.07 -1.28 -6.85
C GLY A 133 -1.15 -0.12 -6.53
N GLY A 134 -1.50 1.10 -6.94
CA GLY A 134 -0.67 2.28 -6.73
C GLY A 134 -0.38 2.58 -5.27
N SER A 135 -1.28 2.23 -4.34
CA SER A 135 -1.00 2.39 -2.90
C SER A 135 0.07 1.42 -2.42
N ASP A 136 0.03 0.15 -2.86
CA ASP A 136 1.07 -0.83 -2.54
C ASP A 136 2.43 -0.39 -3.14
N ALA A 137 2.42 0.07 -4.40
CA ALA A 137 3.62 0.60 -5.05
C ALA A 137 4.20 1.82 -4.31
N THR A 138 3.33 2.73 -3.83
CA THR A 138 3.75 3.87 -3.00
C THR A 138 4.37 3.41 -1.69
N ALA A 139 3.76 2.43 -1.00
CA ALA A 139 4.25 1.90 0.26
C ALA A 139 5.64 1.27 0.10
N VAL A 140 5.83 0.43 -0.93
CA VAL A 140 7.11 -0.21 -1.24
C VAL A 140 8.18 0.83 -1.61
N ALA A 141 7.83 1.85 -2.43
CA ALA A 141 8.77 2.91 -2.79
C ALA A 141 9.23 3.72 -1.57
N ILE A 142 8.32 4.03 -0.64
CA ILE A 142 8.64 4.70 0.63
C ILE A 142 9.51 3.78 1.50
N ALA A 143 9.15 2.51 1.65
CA ALA A 143 9.91 1.54 2.43
C ALA A 143 11.36 1.43 1.95
N LYS A 144 11.58 1.43 0.62
CA LYS A 144 12.91 1.44 0.01
C LYS A 144 13.72 2.67 0.44
N ILE A 145 13.15 3.86 0.32
CA ILE A 145 13.89 5.11 0.57
C ILE A 145 14.27 5.25 2.05
N PHE A 146 13.41 4.75 2.95
CA PHE A 146 13.69 4.75 4.38
C PHE A 146 14.52 3.56 4.87
N ASN A 147 14.89 2.62 3.99
CA ASN A 147 15.48 1.32 4.36
C ASN A 147 14.68 0.67 5.49
N ALA A 148 13.37 0.59 5.28
CA ALA A 148 12.46 0.04 6.29
C ALA A 148 12.77 -1.44 6.54
N GLU A 149 12.67 -1.88 7.79
CA GLU A 149 12.87 -3.29 8.17
C GLU A 149 11.82 -4.20 7.53
N CYS A 150 10.60 -3.69 7.33
CA CYS A 150 9.51 -4.39 6.68
C CYS A 150 8.50 -3.39 6.10
N CYS A 151 7.85 -3.77 5.00
CA CYS A 151 6.67 -3.11 4.49
C CYS A 151 5.45 -4.01 4.73
N GLU A 152 4.59 -3.62 5.66
CA GLU A 152 3.38 -4.36 5.99
C GLU A 152 2.21 -3.91 5.11
N ILE A 153 1.58 -4.84 4.42
CA ILE A 153 0.40 -4.62 3.57
C ILE A 153 -0.83 -5.17 4.30
N TYR A 154 -1.66 -4.27 4.77
CA TYR A 154 -2.91 -4.61 5.46
C TYR A 154 -4.06 -4.73 4.46
N THR A 155 -4.73 -5.88 4.47
CA THR A 155 -5.83 -6.23 3.56
C THR A 155 -6.99 -6.86 4.33
N ASP A 156 -8.01 -7.35 3.64
CA ASP A 156 -9.18 -8.03 4.19
C ASP A 156 -8.99 -9.55 4.40
N VAL A 157 -7.83 -10.10 3.99
CA VAL A 157 -7.48 -11.52 4.17
C VAL A 157 -6.32 -11.69 5.15
N ASP A 158 -6.24 -12.85 5.80
CA ASP A 158 -5.21 -13.16 6.83
C ASP A 158 -3.78 -13.35 6.27
N GLY A 159 -3.59 -13.20 4.97
CA GLY A 159 -2.33 -13.44 4.27
C GLY A 159 -2.54 -14.11 2.91
N VAL A 160 -1.49 -14.71 2.38
CA VAL A 160 -1.52 -15.47 1.13
C VAL A 160 -1.92 -16.91 1.43
N PHE A 161 -2.82 -17.48 0.64
CA PHE A 161 -3.28 -18.86 0.79
C PHE A 161 -2.82 -19.72 -0.38
N SER A 162 -2.72 -21.01 -0.16
CA SER A 162 -2.35 -21.98 -1.20
C SER A 162 -3.30 -22.01 -2.39
N THR A 163 -4.53 -21.53 -2.22
CA THR A 163 -5.54 -21.25 -3.25
C THR A 163 -6.63 -20.34 -2.64
N ASP A 164 -7.63 -19.92 -3.41
CA ASP A 164 -8.70 -19.05 -2.93
C ASP A 164 -9.54 -19.74 -1.81
N PRO A 165 -9.46 -19.28 -0.55
CA PRO A 165 -10.15 -19.91 0.56
C PRO A 165 -11.68 -19.78 0.48
N ASN A 166 -12.19 -18.80 -0.28
CA ASN A 166 -13.63 -18.63 -0.49
C ASN A 166 -14.20 -19.69 -1.42
N LYS A 167 -13.38 -20.27 -2.29
CA LYS A 167 -13.77 -21.32 -3.24
C LYS A 167 -13.40 -22.71 -2.72
N ILE A 168 -12.25 -22.81 -2.04
CA ILE A 168 -11.71 -24.08 -1.54
C ILE A 168 -11.48 -23.98 -0.03
N PRO A 169 -12.41 -24.47 0.81
CA PRO A 169 -12.33 -24.32 2.27
C PRO A 169 -11.11 -24.98 2.93
N VAL A 170 -10.45 -25.93 2.23
CA VAL A 170 -9.23 -26.61 2.72
C VAL A 170 -7.95 -25.85 2.35
N ALA A 171 -8.06 -24.68 1.74
CA ALA A 171 -6.91 -23.81 1.45
C ALA A 171 -6.13 -23.50 2.73
N LYS A 172 -4.82 -23.61 2.67
CA LYS A 172 -3.93 -23.35 3.81
C LYS A 172 -3.26 -22.00 3.64
N LYS A 173 -3.21 -21.24 4.72
CA LYS A 173 -2.41 -20.00 4.75
C LYS A 173 -0.93 -20.36 4.65
N ILE A 174 -0.20 -19.62 3.83
CA ILE A 174 1.24 -19.72 3.64
C ILE A 174 1.91 -18.77 4.61
N ASP A 175 2.81 -19.26 5.46
CA ASP A 175 3.48 -18.39 6.44
C ASP A 175 4.64 -17.62 5.81
N LYS A 176 5.31 -18.23 4.83
CA LYS A 176 6.47 -17.66 4.13
C LYS A 176 6.42 -18.04 2.65
N ILE A 177 6.70 -17.09 1.78
CA ILE A 177 6.70 -17.27 0.32
C ILE A 177 7.81 -16.41 -0.29
N SER A 178 8.42 -16.86 -1.40
CA SER A 178 9.40 -16.05 -2.13
C SER A 178 8.71 -14.99 -2.99
N TYR A 179 9.48 -13.97 -3.40
CA TYR A 179 8.97 -12.99 -4.36
C TYR A 179 8.55 -13.65 -5.68
N ASP A 180 9.33 -14.62 -6.18
CA ASP A 180 9.03 -15.33 -7.44
C ASP A 180 7.70 -16.08 -7.35
N GLU A 181 7.51 -16.87 -6.29
CA GLU A 181 6.25 -17.60 -6.05
C GLU A 181 5.07 -16.64 -5.89
N MET A 182 5.27 -15.51 -5.19
CA MET A 182 4.22 -14.50 -5.01
C MET A 182 3.87 -13.82 -6.33
N LEU A 183 4.86 -13.55 -7.21
CA LEU A 183 4.63 -13.01 -8.54
C LEU A 183 3.82 -13.97 -9.40
N GLU A 184 4.14 -15.27 -9.39
CA GLU A 184 3.38 -16.29 -10.09
C GLU A 184 1.93 -16.32 -9.60
N LEU A 185 1.70 -16.42 -8.29
CA LEU A 185 0.37 -16.43 -7.71
C LEU A 185 -0.44 -15.16 -8.05
N SER A 186 0.19 -13.99 -7.96
CA SER A 186 -0.48 -12.71 -8.24
C SER A 186 -0.80 -12.53 -9.74
N SER A 187 0.03 -13.05 -10.63
CA SER A 187 -0.18 -13.00 -12.09
C SER A 187 -1.31 -13.93 -12.54
N LEU A 188 -1.51 -15.04 -11.83
CA LEU A 188 -2.51 -16.07 -12.14
C LEU A 188 -3.85 -15.84 -11.43
N GLY A 189 -4.04 -14.76 -10.67
CA GLY A 189 -5.32 -14.36 -10.13
C GLY A 189 -5.45 -14.29 -8.61
N ALA A 190 -4.41 -14.57 -7.85
CA ALA A 190 -4.40 -14.30 -6.41
C ALA A 190 -4.35 -12.78 -6.17
N LYS A 191 -5.53 -12.17 -5.93
CA LYS A 191 -5.72 -10.71 -5.83
C LYS A 191 -5.32 -10.13 -4.47
N VAL A 192 -4.38 -10.74 -3.76
CA VAL A 192 -3.97 -10.28 -2.43
C VAL A 192 -3.05 -9.08 -2.51
N MET A 193 -2.17 -9.03 -3.51
CA MET A 193 -1.23 -7.96 -3.74
C MET A 193 -0.98 -7.79 -5.26
N GLN A 194 -0.70 -6.55 -5.68
CA GLN A 194 -0.43 -6.28 -7.09
C GLN A 194 1.00 -6.71 -7.48
N SER A 195 1.13 -7.39 -8.63
CA SER A 195 2.43 -7.90 -9.11
C SER A 195 3.49 -6.81 -9.24
N SER A 196 3.12 -5.59 -9.63
CA SER A 196 4.06 -4.46 -9.75
C SER A 196 4.69 -4.06 -8.41
N ALA A 197 3.95 -4.14 -7.32
CA ALA A 197 4.48 -3.86 -5.99
C ALA A 197 5.43 -4.97 -5.52
N VAL A 198 5.10 -6.25 -5.79
CA VAL A 198 5.96 -7.40 -5.51
C VAL A 198 7.26 -7.31 -6.32
N GLN A 199 7.18 -6.99 -7.62
CA GLN A 199 8.36 -6.78 -8.47
C GLN A 199 9.28 -5.68 -7.92
N THR A 200 8.71 -4.56 -7.48
CA THR A 200 9.47 -3.47 -6.87
C THR A 200 10.14 -3.92 -5.58
N ALA A 201 9.42 -4.63 -4.71
CA ALA A 201 9.97 -5.16 -3.47
C ALA A 201 11.11 -6.15 -3.73
N MET A 202 10.95 -7.06 -4.68
CA MET A 202 11.97 -8.00 -5.14
C MET A 202 13.23 -7.28 -5.64
N MET A 203 13.06 -6.28 -6.51
CA MET A 203 14.18 -5.53 -7.10
C MET A 203 15.06 -4.83 -6.04
N TYR A 204 14.47 -4.43 -4.92
CA TYR A 204 15.15 -3.70 -3.85
C TYR A 204 15.31 -4.51 -2.57
N ASP A 205 14.99 -5.80 -2.59
CA ASP A 205 15.03 -6.74 -1.45
C ASP A 205 14.33 -6.18 -0.20
N ILE A 206 13.11 -5.67 -0.37
CA ILE A 206 12.31 -5.10 0.72
C ILE A 206 11.41 -6.19 1.30
N PRO A 207 11.61 -6.64 2.54
CA PRO A 207 10.73 -7.61 3.15
C PRO A 207 9.29 -7.10 3.22
N LEU A 208 8.35 -7.92 2.74
CA LEU A 208 6.92 -7.61 2.83
C LEU A 208 6.25 -8.55 3.83
N GLU A 209 5.21 -8.08 4.50
CA GLU A 209 4.31 -8.92 5.26
C GLU A 209 2.86 -8.57 4.94
N VAL A 210 2.10 -9.53 4.42
CA VAL A 210 0.67 -9.37 4.15
C VAL A 210 -0.11 -9.79 5.38
N LYS A 211 -0.88 -8.88 5.94
CA LYS A 211 -1.63 -9.03 7.21
C LYS A 211 -3.10 -8.67 7.03
N SER A 212 -3.95 -9.24 7.86
CA SER A 212 -5.35 -8.82 7.93
C SER A 212 -5.48 -7.51 8.72
N THR A 213 -6.32 -6.61 8.21
CA THR A 213 -6.77 -5.45 8.98
C THR A 213 -7.68 -5.84 10.15
N PHE A 214 -8.33 -7.00 10.11
CA PHE A 214 -9.43 -7.37 11.00
C PHE A 214 -9.07 -8.41 12.06
N THR A 215 -7.92 -9.07 11.92
CA THR A 215 -7.46 -10.11 12.86
C THR A 215 -6.03 -9.83 13.32
N GLU A 216 -5.67 -10.33 14.50
CA GLU A 216 -4.29 -10.26 15.02
C GLU A 216 -3.44 -11.50 14.62
N ARG A 217 -3.88 -12.26 13.64
CA ARG A 217 -3.15 -13.43 13.16
C ARG A 217 -1.86 -13.00 12.48
N LYS A 218 -0.81 -13.84 12.60
CA LYS A 218 0.43 -13.65 11.83
C LYS A 218 0.09 -13.67 10.33
N GLY A 219 0.67 -12.74 9.59
CA GLY A 219 0.52 -12.62 8.15
C GLY A 219 1.36 -13.64 7.37
N THR A 220 1.49 -13.38 6.08
CA THR A 220 2.43 -14.09 5.19
C THR A 220 3.62 -13.19 4.93
N LYS A 221 4.82 -13.68 5.23
CA LYS A 221 6.08 -12.97 4.92
C LYS A 221 6.55 -13.31 3.51
N ILE A 222 6.94 -12.27 2.77
CA ILE A 222 7.43 -12.36 1.39
C ILE A 222 8.84 -11.79 1.36
N PHE A 223 9.82 -12.56 0.88
CA PHE A 223 11.23 -12.18 0.82
C PHE A 223 12.01 -13.01 -0.20
N SER A 224 13.33 -12.81 -0.31
CA SER A 224 14.15 -13.53 -1.27
C SER A 224 14.23 -15.04 -0.98
N GLN A 225 14.41 -15.82 -2.04
CA GLN A 225 14.37 -17.28 -2.04
C GLN A 225 15.40 -17.94 -1.10
N GLU A 226 16.53 -17.29 -0.86
CA GLU A 226 17.63 -17.80 -0.03
C GLU A 226 17.23 -18.09 1.43
N ASN A 227 16.10 -17.54 1.87
CA ASN A 227 15.60 -17.62 3.23
C ASN A 227 14.42 -18.62 3.41
N ILE A 228 14.11 -19.46 2.43
CA ILE A 228 12.98 -20.39 2.45
C ILE A 228 13.45 -21.85 2.44
N ASP A 229 12.90 -22.66 3.33
CA ASP A 229 13.07 -24.11 3.32
C ASP A 229 12.10 -24.76 2.32
N TYR A 230 12.65 -25.25 1.21
CA TYR A 230 11.90 -25.90 0.12
C TYR A 230 11.65 -27.39 0.37
N SER A 231 11.17 -27.74 1.55
CA SER A 231 10.76 -29.14 1.81
C SER A 231 9.46 -29.55 1.07
N LYS A 232 8.75 -28.58 0.42
CA LYS A 232 7.50 -28.81 -0.31
C LYS A 232 7.67 -28.58 -1.81
N SER A 233 7.12 -29.50 -2.61
CA SER A 233 7.18 -29.45 -4.08
C SER A 233 6.20 -28.44 -4.71
N VAL A 234 5.14 -28.02 -4.01
CA VAL A 234 4.10 -27.08 -4.47
C VAL A 234 3.69 -26.18 -3.31
N THR A 235 3.79 -24.87 -3.51
CA THR A 235 3.44 -23.85 -2.51
C THR A 235 1.98 -23.41 -2.63
N GLY A 236 1.48 -23.27 -3.86
CA GLY A 236 0.12 -22.85 -4.12
C GLY A 236 -0.35 -23.10 -5.55
N VAL A 237 -1.63 -22.94 -5.80
CA VAL A 237 -2.30 -23.06 -7.11
C VAL A 237 -3.25 -21.89 -7.27
N ALA A 238 -3.11 -21.14 -8.36
CA ALA A 238 -4.03 -20.09 -8.76
C ALA A 238 -4.81 -20.50 -10.03
N TYR A 239 -6.05 -20.00 -10.22
CA TYR A 239 -6.91 -20.27 -11.38
C TYR A 239 -7.89 -19.12 -11.63
#